data_60c598a42d63cd1eb9571c95f9f635f9
#
_entry.id   60c598a42d63cd1eb9571c95f9f635f9
#
_cell.length_a   1.000
_cell.length_b   1.000
_cell.length_c   1.000
_cell.angle_alpha   90.00
_cell.angle_beta   90.00
_cell.angle_gamma   90.00
#
_symmetry.space_group_name_H-M   'P 1'
#
loop_
_entity.id
_entity.type
_entity.pdbx_description
1 polymer ?
#
loop_
_entity_poly.entity_id
_entity_poly.type
_entity_poly.pdbx_seq_one_letter_code
_entity_poly.pdbx_strand_id
1 'polypeptide(L)'
;MKNDQDARYSVVELCWALGVSRSGLYDHEQKPDGERRREDDILAQKISLLFLTGRCTYGWRRIQKGLLREGIACGKKRILRLMRDQELEVIQKRAFRPKTTQSRHDQPIAPNRLKALPEPPQKPNEVWCADITYIPSQQEGWLYLAGELDLCSRRLVGWKLDTSMAAPLVLDAFERAVKNWSNLPVLHHSDRGVQYASSDFRQLLDSYQVEPSMSRKGNCYDNAVMESLWATLKSECFHGQIPLNRDHAQALLFDYIETFYNPKRLHSSLGYLSPLEFEKQFFTEKLAITPLVTKQRRSREQTE
;
A
#
# COMPACT_ATOMS: atom_id res chain seq x y z
N MET A 1 10.46 44.74 -21.97
CA MET A 1 9.26 45.52 -22.34
C MET A 1 8.69 44.89 -23.60
N LYS A 2 7.69 44.02 -23.49
CA LYS A 2 6.89 43.54 -24.60
C LYS A 2 5.71 44.49 -24.74
N ASN A 3 5.58 45.09 -25.93
CA ASN A 3 4.42 45.90 -26.32
C ASN A 3 3.17 45.04 -26.31
N ASP A 4 2.32 45.17 -25.29
CA ASP A 4 0.94 44.66 -25.31
C ASP A 4 0.08 45.63 -26.13
N GLN A 5 0.11 45.48 -27.44
CA GLN A 5 -0.80 46.19 -28.35
C GLN A 5 -2.17 45.52 -28.49
N ASP A 6 -2.45 44.42 -27.73
CA ASP A 6 -3.73 43.70 -27.77
C ASP A 6 -4.60 43.85 -26.50
N ALA A 7 -4.20 44.66 -25.52
CA ALA A 7 -5.02 44.86 -24.33
C ALA A 7 -6.23 45.78 -24.64
N ARG A 8 -7.45 45.20 -24.66
CA ARG A 8 -8.73 45.93 -24.85
C ARG A 8 -9.02 47.04 -23.81
N TYR A 9 -8.30 47.01 -22.66
CA TYR A 9 -8.49 47.95 -21.54
C TYR A 9 -7.15 48.47 -21.05
N SER A 10 -7.11 49.76 -20.68
CA SER A 10 -5.92 50.35 -20.06
C SER A 10 -5.75 49.89 -18.60
N VAL A 11 -4.52 49.94 -18.09
CA VAL A 11 -4.21 49.64 -16.67
C VAL A 11 -5.08 50.51 -15.73
N VAL A 12 -5.42 51.74 -16.13
CA VAL A 12 -6.28 52.66 -15.36
C VAL A 12 -7.69 52.11 -15.26
N GLU A 13 -8.28 51.67 -16.36
CA GLU A 13 -9.64 51.10 -16.39
C GLU A 13 -9.73 49.80 -15.62
N LEU A 14 -8.69 48.92 -15.73
CA LEU A 14 -8.62 47.67 -14.97
C LEU A 14 -8.51 47.93 -13.46
N CYS A 15 -7.65 48.86 -13.03
CA CYS A 15 -7.50 49.24 -11.63
C CYS A 15 -8.80 49.83 -11.06
N TRP A 16 -9.50 50.66 -11.84
CA TRP A 16 -10.79 51.22 -11.44
C TRP A 16 -11.86 50.13 -11.31
N ALA A 17 -11.96 49.22 -12.26
CA ALA A 17 -12.94 48.14 -12.24
C ALA A 17 -12.71 47.14 -11.10
N LEU A 18 -11.44 46.87 -10.74
CA LEU A 18 -11.09 45.98 -9.67
C LEU A 18 -10.98 46.66 -8.28
N GLY A 19 -11.17 47.97 -8.19
CA GLY A 19 -11.09 48.71 -6.93
C GLY A 19 -9.68 48.74 -6.31
N VAL A 20 -8.62 48.61 -7.12
CA VAL A 20 -7.23 48.63 -6.66
C VAL A 20 -6.49 49.89 -7.08
N SER A 21 -5.56 50.39 -6.28
CA SER A 21 -4.75 51.56 -6.66
C SER A 21 -3.69 51.16 -7.70
N ARG A 22 -3.40 52.06 -8.65
CA ARG A 22 -2.32 51.88 -9.64
C ARG A 22 -0.97 51.65 -9.01
N SER A 23 -0.64 52.44 -7.97
CA SER A 23 0.60 52.23 -7.22
C SER A 23 0.67 50.86 -6.56
N GLY A 24 -0.47 50.38 -5.99
CA GLY A 24 -0.54 49.04 -5.41
C GLY A 24 -0.32 47.91 -6.45
N LEU A 25 -0.82 48.11 -7.70
CA LEU A 25 -0.58 47.17 -8.79
C LEU A 25 0.91 47.14 -9.18
N TYR A 26 1.51 48.33 -9.42
CA TYR A 26 2.94 48.41 -9.78
C TYR A 26 3.86 47.96 -8.63
N ASP A 27 3.54 48.28 -7.38
CA ASP A 27 4.26 47.76 -6.21
C ASP A 27 4.18 46.24 -6.11
N HIS A 28 3.04 45.64 -6.49
CA HIS A 28 2.86 44.19 -6.54
C HIS A 28 3.68 43.55 -7.65
N GLU A 29 3.72 44.16 -8.84
CA GLU A 29 4.50 43.68 -9.99
C GLU A 29 6.02 43.83 -9.77
N GLN A 30 6.45 44.89 -9.08
CA GLN A 30 7.86 45.18 -8.84
C GLN A 30 8.39 44.52 -7.56
N LYS A 31 7.54 44.06 -6.63
CA LYS A 31 8.02 43.33 -5.45
C LYS A 31 8.64 42.03 -5.89
N PRO A 32 9.93 41.80 -5.59
CA PRO A 32 10.51 40.49 -5.76
C PRO A 32 9.66 39.48 -4.98
N ASP A 33 9.47 38.29 -5.54
CA ASP A 33 8.71 37.21 -4.89
C ASP A 33 9.13 37.12 -3.42
N GLY A 34 8.20 37.37 -2.50
CA GLY A 34 8.47 37.37 -1.07
C GLY A 34 9.03 35.99 -0.67
N GLU A 35 9.84 35.98 0.38
CA GLU A 35 10.47 34.76 0.90
C GLU A 35 9.48 33.59 1.00
N ARG A 36 8.26 33.86 1.46
CA ARG A 36 7.17 32.89 1.55
C ARG A 36 6.78 32.28 0.20
N ARG A 37 6.82 33.05 -0.89
CA ARG A 37 6.48 32.54 -2.24
C ARG A 37 7.58 31.64 -2.77
N ARG A 38 8.85 32.00 -2.56
CA ARG A 38 9.98 31.14 -2.90
C ARG A 38 9.98 29.85 -2.11
N GLU A 39 9.64 29.89 -0.83
CA GLU A 39 9.43 28.68 -0.02
C GLU A 39 8.28 27.82 -0.55
N ASP A 40 7.16 28.45 -0.96
CA ASP A 40 6.02 27.74 -1.52
C ASP A 40 6.39 27.07 -2.86
N ASP A 41 7.20 27.69 -3.70
CA ASP A 41 7.66 27.14 -4.97
C ASP A 41 8.56 25.91 -4.75
N ILE A 42 9.49 25.99 -3.81
CA ILE A 42 10.34 24.84 -3.43
C ILE A 42 9.49 23.71 -2.84
N LEU A 43 8.56 24.06 -1.97
CA LEU A 43 7.66 23.08 -1.34
C LEU A 43 6.73 22.43 -2.35
N ALA A 44 6.23 23.19 -3.32
CA ALA A 44 5.40 22.72 -4.42
C ALA A 44 6.13 21.68 -5.27
N GLN A 45 7.38 21.92 -5.63
CA GLN A 45 8.21 20.95 -6.37
C GLN A 45 8.39 19.64 -5.58
N LYS A 46 8.66 19.72 -4.27
CA LYS A 46 8.80 18.55 -3.41
C LYS A 46 7.48 17.77 -3.28
N ILE A 47 6.35 18.45 -3.14
CA ILE A 47 5.02 17.85 -3.12
C ILE A 47 4.75 17.11 -4.42
N SER A 48 5.04 17.72 -5.59
CA SER A 48 4.90 17.07 -6.89
C SER A 48 5.77 15.81 -7.00
N LEU A 49 7.03 15.89 -6.57
CA LEU A 49 7.93 14.74 -6.59
C LEU A 49 7.41 13.59 -5.71
N LEU A 50 6.96 13.89 -4.48
CA LEU A 50 6.36 12.90 -3.58
C LEU A 50 5.06 12.33 -4.13
N PHE A 51 4.26 13.13 -4.82
CA PHE A 51 3.03 12.68 -5.45
C PHE A 51 3.32 11.71 -6.62
N LEU A 52 4.27 12.05 -7.48
CA LEU A 52 4.68 11.21 -8.61
C LEU A 52 5.37 9.90 -8.16
N THR A 53 6.30 9.99 -7.20
CA THR A 53 6.92 8.80 -6.59
C THR A 53 5.90 7.92 -5.88
N GLY A 54 4.84 8.52 -5.33
CA GLY A 54 3.68 7.84 -4.78
C GLY A 54 2.69 7.33 -5.84
N ARG A 55 3.07 7.33 -7.13
CA ARG A 55 2.22 6.90 -8.27
C ARG A 55 0.86 7.60 -8.32
N CYS A 56 0.82 8.89 -8.03
CA CYS A 56 -0.40 9.70 -7.98
C CYS A 56 -1.45 9.19 -6.98
N THR A 57 -1.03 8.40 -5.97
CA THR A 57 -1.94 7.80 -4.97
C THR A 57 -1.81 8.44 -3.59
N TYR A 58 -0.82 9.33 -3.39
CA TYR A 58 -0.56 9.96 -2.10
C TYR A 58 -1.40 11.20 -1.90
N GLY A 59 -2.39 11.12 -1.00
CA GLY A 59 -3.07 12.29 -0.47
C GLY A 59 -2.22 13.04 0.58
N TRP A 60 -2.70 14.19 1.03
CA TRP A 60 -1.99 15.11 1.91
C TRP A 60 -1.31 14.44 3.12
N ARG A 61 -1.89 13.37 3.69
CA ARG A 61 -1.31 12.68 4.85
C ARG A 61 0.01 12.00 4.53
N ARG A 62 0.06 11.26 3.41
CA ARG A 62 1.31 10.61 2.94
C ARG A 62 2.32 11.63 2.46
N ILE A 63 1.89 12.69 1.76
CA ILE A 63 2.74 13.82 1.37
C ILE A 63 3.36 14.47 2.61
N GLN A 64 2.56 14.78 3.64
CA GLN A 64 3.06 15.36 4.89
C GLN A 64 4.13 14.48 5.55
N LYS A 65 3.91 13.18 5.58
CA LYS A 65 4.88 12.23 6.16
C LYS A 65 6.13 12.10 5.29
N GLY A 66 6.00 12.16 3.97
CA GLY A 66 7.14 12.23 3.05
C GLY A 66 7.99 13.47 3.28
N LEU A 67 7.37 14.65 3.37
CA LEU A 67 8.06 15.90 3.68
C LEU A 67 8.76 15.86 5.06
N LEU A 68 8.09 15.30 6.06
CA LEU A 68 8.68 15.18 7.41
C LEU A 68 9.93 14.29 7.41
N ARG A 69 10.00 13.24 6.59
CA ARG A 69 11.20 12.40 6.41
C ARG A 69 12.37 13.16 5.80
N GLU A 70 12.08 14.21 5.02
CA GLU A 70 13.09 15.15 4.49
C GLU A 70 13.40 16.31 5.45
N GLY A 71 12.90 16.25 6.70
CA GLY A 71 13.10 17.30 7.70
C GLY A 71 12.18 18.52 7.51
N ILE A 72 11.17 18.44 6.63
CA ILE A 72 10.28 19.57 6.31
C ILE A 72 8.97 19.44 7.05
N ALA A 73 8.73 20.29 8.03
CA ALA A 73 7.46 20.39 8.73
C ALA A 73 6.47 21.27 7.95
N CYS A 74 5.36 20.73 7.50
CA CYS A 74 4.35 21.47 6.76
C CYS A 74 2.93 21.13 7.22
N GLY A 75 2.10 22.16 7.41
CA GLY A 75 0.72 22.01 7.85
C GLY A 75 -0.22 21.54 6.74
N LYS A 76 -1.30 20.81 7.12
CA LYS A 76 -2.34 20.30 6.22
C LYS A 76 -2.87 21.34 5.22
N LYS A 77 -3.21 22.54 5.72
CA LYS A 77 -3.81 23.60 4.87
C LYS A 77 -2.87 24.05 3.74
N ARG A 78 -1.54 24.19 4.05
CA ARG A 78 -0.52 24.59 3.08
C ARG A 78 -0.33 23.50 2.03
N ILE A 79 -0.23 22.23 2.45
CA ILE A 79 -0.12 21.09 1.51
C ILE A 79 -1.33 21.02 0.57
N LEU A 80 -2.56 21.08 1.12
CA LEU A 80 -3.77 20.99 0.31
C LEU A 80 -3.90 22.16 -0.69
N ARG A 81 -3.49 23.37 -0.30
CA ARG A 81 -3.46 24.52 -1.21
C ARG A 81 -2.48 24.28 -2.35
N LEU A 82 -1.21 23.91 -2.03
CA LEU A 82 -0.20 23.69 -3.05
C LEU A 82 -0.51 22.49 -3.96
N MET A 83 -1.15 21.44 -3.45
CA MET A 83 -1.64 20.33 -4.28
C MET A 83 -2.73 20.82 -5.26
N ARG A 84 -3.65 21.68 -4.80
CA ARG A 84 -4.71 22.24 -5.67
C ARG A 84 -4.15 23.19 -6.71
N ASP A 85 -3.22 24.06 -6.31
CA ASP A 85 -2.58 25.02 -7.22
C ASP A 85 -1.81 24.34 -8.36
N GLN A 86 -1.40 23.06 -8.16
CA GLN A 86 -0.72 22.21 -9.14
C GLN A 86 -1.64 21.15 -9.77
N GLU A 87 -2.93 21.21 -9.52
CA GLU A 87 -3.93 20.26 -10.05
C GLU A 87 -3.63 18.78 -9.71
N LEU A 88 -2.98 18.52 -8.55
CA LEU A 88 -2.63 17.18 -8.11
C LEU A 88 -3.85 16.47 -7.50
N GLU A 89 -4.52 15.66 -8.30
CA GLU A 89 -5.68 14.88 -7.89
C GLU A 89 -5.32 13.43 -7.60
N VAL A 90 -5.70 12.94 -6.43
CA VAL A 90 -5.50 11.55 -6.04
C VAL A 90 -6.50 10.65 -6.74
N ILE A 91 -6.03 9.55 -7.31
CA ILE A 91 -6.88 8.52 -7.90
C ILE A 91 -7.85 7.98 -6.85
N GLN A 92 -9.14 8.18 -7.07
CA GLN A 92 -10.18 7.75 -6.14
C GLN A 92 -10.48 6.26 -6.30
N LYS A 93 -10.66 5.57 -5.17
CA LYS A 93 -11.11 4.17 -5.16
C LYS A 93 -12.53 4.08 -5.70
N ARG A 94 -12.74 3.34 -6.79
CA ARG A 94 -14.09 2.97 -7.24
C ARG A 94 -14.55 1.77 -6.43
N ALA A 95 -15.77 1.85 -5.87
CA ALA A 95 -16.39 0.72 -5.18
C ALA A 95 -16.77 -0.35 -6.20
N PHE A 96 -16.06 -1.48 -6.20
CA PHE A 96 -16.41 -2.67 -6.97
C PHE A 96 -16.61 -3.82 -5.98
N ARG A 97 -17.78 -4.43 -5.97
CA ARG A 97 -18.12 -5.55 -5.09
C ARG A 97 -18.63 -6.75 -5.91
N PRO A 98 -17.79 -7.62 -6.43
CA PRO A 98 -18.22 -8.93 -6.86
C PRO A 98 -18.46 -9.83 -5.62
N LYS A 99 -19.55 -10.59 -5.61
CA LYS A 99 -19.74 -11.70 -4.67
C LYS A 99 -19.25 -12.98 -5.36
N THR A 100 -18.18 -13.57 -4.85
CA THR A 100 -17.44 -14.58 -5.64
C THR A 100 -16.96 -15.79 -4.86
N THR A 101 -17.15 -15.87 -3.54
CA THR A 101 -16.67 -17.00 -2.74
C THR A 101 -17.68 -18.13 -2.76
N GLN A 102 -17.29 -19.27 -3.31
CA GLN A 102 -18.05 -20.53 -3.24
C GLN A 102 -17.71 -21.23 -1.92
N SER A 103 -18.43 -20.86 -0.85
CA SER A 103 -18.23 -21.38 0.52
C SER A 103 -19.15 -22.57 0.87
N ARG A 104 -19.85 -23.14 -0.12
CA ARG A 104 -20.70 -24.34 0.07
C ARG A 104 -20.02 -25.54 -0.56
N HIS A 105 -19.27 -26.28 0.24
CA HIS A 105 -18.60 -27.52 -0.14
C HIS A 105 -18.47 -28.44 1.08
N ASP A 106 -18.27 -29.74 0.84
CA ASP A 106 -18.14 -30.77 1.89
C ASP A 106 -16.70 -30.97 2.42
N GLN A 107 -15.77 -30.10 2.02
CA GLN A 107 -14.40 -30.17 2.50
C GLN A 107 -14.29 -29.76 3.98
N PRO A 108 -13.38 -30.39 4.76
CA PRO A 108 -13.14 -30.03 6.17
C PRO A 108 -12.73 -28.58 6.32
N ILE A 109 -13.32 -27.89 7.29
CA ILE A 109 -13.07 -26.48 7.57
C ILE A 109 -12.24 -26.36 8.85
N ALA A 110 -11.11 -25.68 8.76
CA ALA A 110 -10.27 -25.42 9.92
C ALA A 110 -10.94 -24.42 10.89
N PRO A 111 -10.69 -24.55 12.23
CA PRO A 111 -11.19 -23.58 13.20
C PRO A 111 -10.58 -22.18 12.97
N ASN A 112 -11.30 -21.13 13.35
CA ASN A 112 -10.79 -19.75 13.27
C ASN A 112 -9.79 -19.49 14.43
N ARG A 113 -8.53 -19.83 14.23
CA ARG A 113 -7.45 -19.64 15.18
C ARG A 113 -6.99 -18.19 15.25
N LEU A 114 -7.10 -17.43 14.14
CA LEU A 114 -6.74 -16.01 14.12
C LEU A 114 -7.53 -15.21 15.14
N LYS A 115 -8.83 -15.47 15.27
CA LYS A 115 -9.67 -14.82 16.28
C LYS A 115 -9.36 -15.25 17.71
N ALA A 116 -8.80 -16.44 17.88
CA ALA A 116 -8.42 -16.98 19.19
C ALA A 116 -7.08 -16.45 19.70
N LEU A 117 -6.32 -15.72 18.87
CA LEU A 117 -5.08 -15.06 19.30
C LEU A 117 -5.41 -14.01 20.38
N PRO A 118 -4.64 -13.95 21.48
CA PRO A 118 -4.85 -12.97 22.55
C PRO A 118 -4.61 -11.54 22.08
N GLU A 119 -3.69 -11.37 21.13
CA GLU A 119 -3.30 -10.08 20.54
C GLU A 119 -3.12 -10.22 19.02
N PRO A 120 -3.25 -9.12 18.27
CA PRO A 120 -2.90 -9.10 16.85
C PRO A 120 -1.43 -9.50 16.65
N PRO A 121 -1.07 -10.11 15.50
CA PRO A 121 0.32 -10.48 15.20
C PRO A 121 1.29 -9.31 15.38
N GLN A 122 2.31 -9.49 16.21
CA GLN A 122 3.28 -8.45 16.57
C GLN A 122 4.61 -8.60 15.82
N LYS A 123 4.82 -9.73 15.15
CA LYS A 123 6.08 -10.05 14.45
C LYS A 123 5.81 -10.37 12.98
N PRO A 124 6.68 -9.93 12.06
CA PRO A 124 6.64 -10.41 10.68
C PRO A 124 6.70 -11.94 10.62
N ASN A 125 5.93 -12.51 9.72
CA ASN A 125 5.78 -13.97 9.52
C ASN A 125 5.20 -14.75 10.71
N GLU A 126 4.42 -14.12 11.55
CA GLU A 126 3.65 -14.82 12.58
C GLU A 126 2.36 -15.41 12.00
N VAL A 127 1.66 -14.61 11.19
CA VAL A 127 0.42 -15.02 10.52
C VAL A 127 0.42 -14.50 9.09
N TRP A 128 0.23 -15.39 8.12
CA TRP A 128 -0.09 -15.01 6.76
C TRP A 128 -1.60 -15.12 6.51
N CYS A 129 -2.17 -14.13 5.82
CA CYS A 129 -3.54 -14.16 5.32
C CYS A 129 -3.56 -14.31 3.82
N ALA A 130 -4.43 -15.20 3.34
CA ALA A 130 -4.61 -15.49 1.93
C ALA A 130 -6.02 -15.21 1.44
N ASP A 131 -6.12 -14.81 0.19
CA ASP A 131 -7.39 -14.61 -0.51
C ASP A 131 -7.18 -14.60 -2.02
N ILE A 132 -8.26 -14.84 -2.78
CA ILE A 132 -8.29 -14.76 -4.24
C ILE A 132 -9.11 -13.55 -4.66
N THR A 133 -8.60 -12.78 -5.62
CA THR A 133 -9.35 -11.69 -6.23
C THR A 133 -9.41 -11.82 -7.74
N TYR A 134 -10.39 -11.14 -8.35
CA TYR A 134 -10.67 -11.16 -9.79
C TYR A 134 -10.14 -9.90 -10.46
N ILE A 135 -9.51 -10.06 -11.61
CA ILE A 135 -9.01 -8.97 -12.45
C ILE A 135 -9.62 -9.15 -13.83
N PRO A 136 -10.38 -8.16 -14.34
CA PRO A 136 -10.89 -8.24 -15.70
C PRO A 136 -9.74 -8.16 -16.71
N SER A 137 -9.84 -8.91 -17.81
CA SER A 137 -8.93 -8.88 -18.96
C SER A 137 -9.73 -8.71 -20.23
N GLN A 138 -9.16 -8.02 -21.23
CA GLN A 138 -9.84 -7.81 -22.51
C GLN A 138 -9.90 -9.08 -23.33
N GLN A 139 -8.88 -9.93 -23.27
CA GLN A 139 -8.79 -11.14 -24.09
C GLN A 139 -9.30 -12.40 -23.38
N GLU A 140 -9.03 -12.57 -22.06
CA GLU A 140 -9.40 -13.79 -21.33
C GLU A 140 -10.67 -13.64 -20.46
N GLY A 141 -11.30 -12.47 -20.44
CA GLY A 141 -12.45 -12.17 -19.60
C GLY A 141 -12.08 -11.97 -18.13
N TRP A 142 -11.81 -13.04 -17.38
CA TRP A 142 -11.43 -12.96 -15.98
C TRP A 142 -10.09 -13.65 -15.71
N LEU A 143 -9.23 -12.96 -14.99
CA LEU A 143 -8.02 -13.50 -14.38
C LEU A 143 -8.20 -13.57 -12.87
N TYR A 144 -7.52 -14.53 -12.23
CA TYR A 144 -7.59 -14.80 -10.80
C TYR A 144 -6.22 -14.56 -10.19
N LEU A 145 -6.19 -13.71 -9.17
CA LEU A 145 -4.97 -13.38 -8.42
C LEU A 145 -5.10 -13.93 -7.01
N ALA A 146 -4.31 -14.93 -6.66
CA ALA A 146 -4.11 -15.36 -5.27
C ALA A 146 -2.95 -14.59 -4.65
N GLY A 147 -3.04 -14.29 -3.37
CA GLY A 147 -1.98 -13.59 -2.64
C GLY A 147 -1.90 -13.98 -1.19
N GLU A 148 -0.66 -13.97 -0.68
CA GLU A 148 -0.28 -14.23 0.70
C GLU A 148 0.24 -12.94 1.33
N LEU A 149 -0.45 -12.43 2.34
CA LEU A 149 -0.15 -11.18 3.03
C LEU A 149 0.31 -11.44 4.46
N ASP A 150 1.46 -10.98 4.83
CA ASP A 150 1.87 -10.93 6.24
C ASP A 150 1.03 -9.91 7.01
N LEU A 151 0.35 -10.36 8.08
CA LEU A 151 -0.56 -9.51 8.84
C LEU A 151 0.13 -8.44 9.67
N CYS A 152 1.37 -8.66 10.07
CA CYS A 152 2.14 -7.69 10.84
C CYS A 152 2.72 -6.60 9.93
N SER A 153 3.54 -6.99 8.96
CA SER A 153 4.26 -6.07 8.09
C SER A 153 3.45 -5.53 6.91
N ARG A 154 2.28 -6.10 6.65
CA ARG A 154 1.46 -5.77 5.45
C ARG A 154 2.17 -6.06 4.13
N ARG A 155 3.23 -6.85 4.14
CA ARG A 155 3.93 -7.28 2.94
C ARG A 155 3.16 -8.36 2.21
N LEU A 156 3.00 -8.21 0.90
CA LEU A 156 2.52 -9.27 0.04
C LEU A 156 3.72 -10.20 -0.24
N VAL A 157 3.79 -11.31 0.50
CA VAL A 157 4.94 -12.22 0.54
C VAL A 157 4.98 -13.21 -0.62
N GLY A 158 3.80 -13.53 -1.16
CA GLY A 158 3.65 -14.39 -2.33
C GLY A 158 2.39 -14.05 -3.11
N TRP A 159 2.42 -14.26 -4.42
CA TRP A 159 1.25 -14.06 -5.27
C TRP A 159 1.37 -14.83 -6.59
N LYS A 160 0.22 -15.19 -7.17
CA LYS A 160 0.11 -15.87 -8.46
C LYS A 160 -1.09 -15.36 -9.22
N LEU A 161 -0.90 -15.07 -10.51
CA LEU A 161 -1.97 -14.75 -11.45
C LEU A 161 -2.18 -15.91 -12.41
N ASP A 162 -3.45 -16.29 -12.64
CA ASP A 162 -3.80 -17.31 -13.63
C ASP A 162 -5.16 -17.04 -14.28
N THR A 163 -5.47 -17.77 -15.34
CA THR A 163 -6.78 -17.79 -16.01
C THR A 163 -7.75 -18.77 -15.35
N SER A 164 -7.28 -19.64 -14.45
CA SER A 164 -8.06 -20.61 -13.70
C SER A 164 -8.01 -20.35 -12.19
N MET A 165 -9.13 -20.51 -11.50
CA MET A 165 -9.25 -20.41 -10.04
C MET A 165 -9.14 -21.80 -9.38
N ALA A 166 -8.46 -22.75 -10.00
CA ALA A 166 -8.25 -24.09 -9.44
C ALA A 166 -7.21 -24.10 -8.31
N ALA A 167 -7.12 -25.20 -7.57
CA ALA A 167 -6.19 -25.35 -6.44
C ALA A 167 -4.72 -24.99 -6.75
N PRO A 168 -4.15 -25.28 -7.94
CA PRO A 168 -2.78 -24.89 -8.27
C PRO A 168 -2.50 -23.37 -8.10
N LEU A 169 -3.50 -22.52 -8.28
CA LEU A 169 -3.36 -21.08 -8.11
C LEU A 169 -2.89 -20.70 -6.68
N VAL A 170 -3.52 -21.28 -5.66
CA VAL A 170 -3.20 -21.00 -4.25
C VAL A 170 -1.95 -21.74 -3.80
N LEU A 171 -1.72 -22.96 -4.31
CA LEU A 171 -0.49 -23.72 -4.07
C LEU A 171 0.73 -22.95 -4.55
N ASP A 172 0.72 -22.48 -5.81
CA ASP A 172 1.81 -21.71 -6.40
C ASP A 172 2.05 -20.37 -5.66
N ALA A 173 0.97 -19.71 -5.20
CA ALA A 173 1.09 -18.46 -4.44
C ALA A 173 1.81 -18.69 -3.10
N PHE A 174 1.41 -19.72 -2.36
CA PHE A 174 2.02 -20.09 -1.10
C PHE A 174 3.47 -20.58 -1.28
N GLU A 175 3.77 -21.45 -2.25
CA GLU A 175 5.14 -21.89 -2.52
C GLU A 175 6.07 -20.73 -2.90
N ARG A 176 5.59 -19.75 -3.64
CA ARG A 176 6.36 -18.52 -3.93
C ARG A 176 6.66 -17.73 -2.67
N ALA A 177 5.67 -17.62 -1.77
CA ALA A 177 5.88 -16.99 -0.47
C ALA A 177 6.98 -17.73 0.32
N VAL A 178 6.89 -19.05 0.41
CA VAL A 178 7.87 -19.89 1.12
C VAL A 178 9.28 -19.76 0.54
N LYS A 179 9.43 -19.76 -0.80
CA LYS A 179 10.74 -19.61 -1.46
C LYS A 179 11.42 -18.27 -1.16
N ASN A 180 10.64 -17.24 -0.89
CA ASN A 180 11.15 -15.89 -0.63
C ASN A 180 11.51 -15.65 0.84
N TRP A 181 11.20 -16.61 1.74
CA TRP A 181 11.37 -16.43 3.17
C TRP A 181 12.02 -17.63 3.86
N SER A 182 12.99 -17.35 4.73
CA SER A 182 13.61 -18.36 5.61
C SER A 182 12.78 -18.70 6.85
N ASN A 183 11.89 -17.80 7.28
CA ASN A 183 11.01 -17.99 8.43
C ASN A 183 9.57 -18.08 7.95
N LEU A 184 8.98 -19.25 8.08
CA LEU A 184 7.58 -19.53 7.70
C LEU A 184 6.61 -19.03 8.77
N PRO A 185 5.34 -18.77 8.43
CA PRO A 185 4.32 -18.40 9.40
C PRO A 185 3.99 -19.59 10.31
N VAL A 186 3.57 -19.29 11.52
CA VAL A 186 2.99 -20.30 12.41
C VAL A 186 1.56 -20.62 12.00
N LEU A 187 0.84 -19.60 11.50
CA LEU A 187 -0.57 -19.69 11.16
C LEU A 187 -0.83 -19.15 9.75
N HIS A 188 -1.55 -19.91 8.94
CA HIS A 188 -2.07 -19.49 7.64
C HIS A 188 -3.60 -19.30 7.73
N HIS A 189 -4.09 -18.09 7.50
CA HIS A 189 -5.50 -17.74 7.58
C HIS A 189 -6.09 -17.43 6.21
N SER A 190 -7.22 -18.06 5.87
CA SER A 190 -7.94 -17.84 4.61
C SER A 190 -9.45 -17.73 4.83
N ASP A 191 -10.17 -17.40 3.76
CA ASP A 191 -11.60 -17.65 3.71
C ASP A 191 -11.90 -19.16 3.60
N ARG A 192 -13.20 -19.52 3.49
CA ARG A 192 -13.63 -20.92 3.30
C ARG A 192 -13.72 -21.30 1.82
N GLY A 193 -12.91 -20.73 0.96
CA GLY A 193 -12.87 -21.13 -0.44
C GLY A 193 -12.44 -22.59 -0.59
N VAL A 194 -13.08 -23.30 -1.53
CA VAL A 194 -12.79 -24.71 -1.79
C VAL A 194 -11.31 -24.98 -2.09
N GLN A 195 -10.61 -23.99 -2.65
CA GLN A 195 -9.17 -24.05 -2.95
C GLN A 195 -8.33 -24.21 -1.68
N TYR A 196 -8.61 -23.40 -0.65
CA TYR A 196 -7.92 -23.45 0.63
C TYR A 196 -8.35 -24.64 1.51
N ALA A 197 -9.56 -25.16 1.30
CA ALA A 197 -10.05 -26.35 1.98
C ALA A 197 -9.63 -27.67 1.31
N SER A 198 -8.98 -27.62 0.14
CA SER A 198 -8.57 -28.80 -0.62
C SER A 198 -7.57 -29.67 0.16
N SER A 199 -7.56 -30.99 -0.13
CA SER A 199 -6.58 -31.92 0.44
C SER A 199 -5.16 -31.51 0.14
N ASP A 200 -4.91 -31.08 -1.09
CA ASP A 200 -3.57 -30.73 -1.57
C ASP A 200 -3.01 -29.51 -0.83
N PHE A 201 -3.85 -28.48 -0.62
CA PHE A 201 -3.42 -27.28 0.12
C PHE A 201 -3.16 -27.59 1.60
N ARG A 202 -3.98 -28.45 2.22
CA ARG A 202 -3.74 -28.91 3.60
C ARG A 202 -2.46 -29.71 3.73
N GLN A 203 -2.21 -30.67 2.81
CA GLN A 203 -0.95 -31.43 2.78
C GLN A 203 0.26 -30.52 2.59
N LEU A 204 0.13 -29.46 1.76
CA LEU A 204 1.19 -28.47 1.59
C LEU A 204 1.48 -27.73 2.91
N LEU A 205 0.46 -27.20 3.61
CA LEU A 205 0.64 -26.56 4.91
C LEU A 205 1.26 -27.50 5.95
N ASP A 206 0.78 -28.75 6.01
CA ASP A 206 1.31 -29.78 6.94
C ASP A 206 2.79 -30.07 6.66
N SER A 207 3.22 -30.13 5.38
CA SER A 207 4.60 -30.36 5.00
C SER A 207 5.55 -29.26 5.48
N TYR A 208 5.03 -28.04 5.63
CA TYR A 208 5.76 -26.89 6.17
C TYR A 208 5.49 -26.63 7.65
N GLN A 209 4.71 -27.47 8.32
CA GLN A 209 4.33 -27.34 9.73
C GLN A 209 3.58 -26.02 10.02
N VAL A 210 2.76 -25.54 9.07
CA VAL A 210 1.96 -24.32 9.18
C VAL A 210 0.53 -24.67 9.55
N GLU A 211 0.02 -24.10 10.63
CA GLU A 211 -1.36 -24.37 11.08
C GLU A 211 -2.40 -23.67 10.19
N PRO A 212 -3.42 -24.39 9.70
CA PRO A 212 -4.53 -23.78 8.97
C PRO A 212 -5.52 -23.07 9.91
N SER A 213 -6.05 -21.95 9.44
CA SER A 213 -7.12 -21.20 10.07
C SER A 213 -8.09 -20.68 9.00
N MET A 214 -9.39 -20.77 9.24
CA MET A 214 -10.38 -20.28 8.30
C MET A 214 -11.38 -19.33 8.94
N SER A 215 -11.74 -18.27 8.21
CA SER A 215 -12.75 -17.31 8.64
C SER A 215 -14.11 -17.97 8.86
N ARG A 216 -14.98 -17.33 9.64
CA ARG A 216 -16.37 -17.82 9.82
C ARG A 216 -17.20 -17.51 8.58
N LYS A 217 -18.21 -18.36 8.35
CA LYS A 217 -19.14 -18.17 7.21
C LYS A 217 -19.81 -16.81 7.29
N GLY A 218 -19.70 -16.02 6.23
CA GLY A 218 -20.37 -14.72 6.11
C GLY A 218 -19.77 -13.59 6.97
N ASN A 219 -18.63 -13.80 7.61
CA ASN A 219 -17.98 -12.75 8.39
C ASN A 219 -16.84 -12.08 7.60
N CYS A 220 -17.16 -10.95 6.99
CA CYS A 220 -16.18 -10.15 6.22
C CYS A 220 -15.08 -9.54 7.10
N TYR A 221 -15.28 -9.40 8.42
CA TYR A 221 -14.25 -8.81 9.30
C TYR A 221 -13.02 -9.70 9.47
N ASP A 222 -13.21 -11.03 9.35
CA ASP A 222 -12.11 -11.99 9.51
C ASP A 222 -11.12 -11.92 8.33
N ASN A 223 -11.52 -11.37 7.16
CA ASN A 223 -10.67 -11.19 5.97
C ASN A 223 -10.57 -9.72 5.48
N ALA A 224 -10.97 -8.76 6.32
CA ALA A 224 -11.02 -7.32 5.96
C ALA A 224 -9.67 -6.75 5.49
N VAL A 225 -8.57 -7.33 5.95
CA VAL A 225 -7.21 -6.90 5.58
C VAL A 225 -6.93 -7.22 4.11
N MET A 226 -7.29 -8.44 3.66
CA MET A 226 -7.16 -8.85 2.26
C MET A 226 -8.10 -8.06 1.35
N GLU A 227 -9.35 -7.83 1.78
CA GLU A 227 -10.29 -6.97 1.03
C GLU A 227 -9.73 -5.55 0.84
N SER A 228 -9.13 -4.98 1.88
CA SER A 228 -8.48 -3.66 1.82
C SER A 228 -7.26 -3.66 0.90
N LEU A 229 -6.45 -4.72 0.91
CA LEU A 229 -5.33 -4.93 -0.01
C LEU A 229 -5.81 -4.92 -1.46
N TRP A 230 -6.80 -5.76 -1.77
CA TRP A 230 -7.32 -5.89 -3.13
C TRP A 230 -7.96 -4.61 -3.66
N ALA A 231 -8.72 -3.91 -2.82
CA ALA A 231 -9.28 -2.61 -3.19
C ALA A 231 -8.18 -1.59 -3.49
N THR A 232 -7.12 -1.60 -2.72
CA THR A 232 -5.95 -0.73 -2.91
C THR A 232 -5.19 -1.11 -4.18
N LEU A 233 -4.84 -2.39 -4.34
CA LEU A 233 -4.12 -2.90 -5.51
C LEU A 233 -4.87 -2.59 -6.80
N LYS A 234 -6.17 -2.93 -6.88
CA LYS A 234 -6.97 -2.69 -8.09
C LYS A 234 -7.03 -1.20 -8.46
N SER A 235 -7.16 -0.32 -7.49
CA SER A 235 -7.24 1.12 -7.76
C SER A 235 -5.89 1.72 -8.13
N GLU A 236 -4.81 1.30 -7.47
CA GLU A 236 -3.49 1.92 -7.61
C GLU A 236 -2.62 1.27 -8.69
N CYS A 237 -2.83 -0.04 -9.01
CA CYS A 237 -2.09 -0.75 -10.06
C CYS A 237 -2.69 -0.50 -11.43
N PHE A 238 -4.00 -0.63 -11.55
CA PHE A 238 -4.65 -0.57 -12.87
C PHE A 238 -5.23 0.80 -13.22
N HIS A 239 -5.36 1.73 -12.29
CA HIS A 239 -5.89 3.08 -12.53
C HIS A 239 -7.25 3.10 -13.25
N GLY A 240 -8.06 2.05 -13.07
CA GLY A 240 -9.35 1.87 -13.76
C GLY A 240 -9.23 1.34 -15.19
N GLN A 241 -8.03 1.03 -15.66
CA GLN A 241 -7.80 0.39 -16.95
C GLN A 241 -7.97 -1.13 -16.84
N ILE A 242 -8.39 -1.76 -17.93
CA ILE A 242 -8.49 -3.22 -18.05
C ILE A 242 -7.24 -3.70 -18.81
N PRO A 243 -6.40 -4.57 -18.22
CA PRO A 243 -5.24 -5.12 -18.90
C PRO A 243 -5.65 -5.90 -20.16
N LEU A 244 -4.78 -5.86 -21.17
CA LEU A 244 -5.05 -6.49 -22.47
C LEU A 244 -5.20 -8.02 -22.32
N ASN A 245 -4.24 -8.63 -21.65
CA ASN A 245 -4.16 -10.08 -21.43
C ASN A 245 -3.44 -10.41 -20.10
N ARG A 246 -3.30 -11.70 -19.82
CA ARG A 246 -2.64 -12.19 -18.61
C ARG A 246 -1.20 -11.68 -18.46
N ASP A 247 -0.42 -11.69 -19.53
CA ASP A 247 0.98 -11.29 -19.48
C ASP A 247 1.12 -9.78 -19.19
N HIS A 248 0.24 -8.97 -19.79
CA HIS A 248 0.18 -7.53 -19.47
C HIS A 248 -0.24 -7.30 -18.00
N ALA A 249 -1.26 -8.03 -17.51
CA ALA A 249 -1.66 -7.95 -16.12
C ALA A 249 -0.53 -8.39 -15.15
N GLN A 250 0.18 -9.47 -15.51
CA GLN A 250 1.32 -9.98 -14.75
C GLN A 250 2.44 -8.94 -14.64
N ALA A 251 2.78 -8.26 -15.74
CA ALA A 251 3.80 -7.22 -15.76
C ALA A 251 3.41 -6.02 -14.88
N LEU A 252 2.16 -5.54 -14.99
CA LEU A 252 1.64 -4.44 -14.16
C LEU A 252 1.64 -4.81 -12.67
N LEU A 253 1.20 -6.02 -12.33
CA LEU A 253 1.20 -6.51 -10.95
C LEU A 253 2.61 -6.63 -10.39
N PHE A 254 3.54 -7.19 -11.17
CA PHE A 254 4.94 -7.31 -10.75
C PHE A 254 5.55 -5.92 -10.49
N ASP A 255 5.39 -4.99 -11.43
CA ASP A 255 5.86 -3.63 -11.25
C ASP A 255 5.22 -2.96 -10.03
N TYR A 256 3.90 -3.12 -9.83
CA TYR A 256 3.23 -2.52 -8.68
C TYR A 256 3.66 -3.16 -7.36
N ILE A 257 3.66 -4.48 -7.25
CA ILE A 257 3.92 -5.20 -5.99
C ILE A 257 5.39 -5.11 -5.59
N GLU A 258 6.30 -5.48 -6.52
CA GLU A 258 7.71 -5.65 -6.18
C GLU A 258 8.51 -4.35 -6.23
N THR A 259 8.10 -3.36 -7.04
CA THR A 259 8.87 -2.12 -7.15
C THR A 259 8.25 -0.94 -6.36
N PHE A 260 6.97 -1.05 -5.96
CA PHE A 260 6.29 0.03 -5.27
C PHE A 260 5.59 -0.39 -3.98
N TYR A 261 4.62 -1.34 -4.01
CA TYR A 261 3.81 -1.68 -2.84
C TYR A 261 4.67 -2.14 -1.67
N ASN A 262 5.48 -3.18 -1.87
CA ASN A 262 6.34 -3.72 -0.82
C ASN A 262 7.47 -2.77 -0.41
N PRO A 263 8.27 -2.18 -1.36
CA PRO A 263 9.44 -1.41 -0.96
C PRO A 263 9.21 0.07 -0.64
N LYS A 264 8.15 0.70 -1.16
CA LYS A 264 8.03 2.18 -1.15
C LYS A 264 6.70 2.69 -0.62
N ARG A 265 5.60 1.92 -0.79
CA ARG A 265 4.28 2.44 -0.48
C ARG A 265 4.10 2.66 1.02
N LEU A 266 3.80 3.90 1.41
CA LEU A 266 3.60 4.27 2.80
C LEU A 266 2.26 3.73 3.34
N HIS A 267 2.32 2.96 4.43
CA HIS A 267 1.16 2.40 5.12
C HIS A 267 0.89 3.12 6.45
N SER A 268 -0.33 3.63 6.63
CA SER A 268 -0.71 4.32 7.87
C SER A 268 -0.71 3.39 9.09
N SER A 269 -1.04 2.11 8.91
CA SER A 269 -0.98 1.09 9.96
C SER A 269 0.44 0.75 10.41
N LEU A 270 1.45 1.07 9.61
CA LEU A 270 2.87 0.87 9.90
C LEU A 270 3.60 2.17 10.27
N GLY A 271 2.89 3.17 10.80
CA GLY A 271 3.48 4.46 11.09
C GLY A 271 3.99 5.22 9.85
N TYR A 272 3.41 4.93 8.68
CA TYR A 272 3.83 5.41 7.36
C TYR A 272 5.22 4.90 6.91
N LEU A 273 5.62 3.74 7.39
CA LEU A 273 6.69 2.95 6.75
C LEU A 273 6.11 2.15 5.58
N SER A 274 6.97 1.75 4.63
CA SER A 274 6.62 0.70 3.69
C SER A 274 6.75 -0.67 4.37
N PRO A 275 6.13 -1.74 3.81
CA PRO A 275 6.28 -3.10 4.35
C PRO A 275 7.74 -3.52 4.56
N LEU A 276 8.60 -3.32 3.56
CA LEU A 276 10.03 -3.67 3.67
C LEU A 276 10.81 -2.79 4.65
N GLU A 277 10.50 -1.49 4.73
CA GLU A 277 11.11 -0.60 5.73
C GLU A 277 10.74 -1.04 7.15
N PHE A 278 9.46 -1.40 7.37
CA PHE A 278 8.98 -1.90 8.65
C PHE A 278 9.72 -3.18 9.07
N GLU A 279 9.82 -4.16 8.18
CA GLU A 279 10.54 -5.41 8.45
C GLU A 279 12.03 -5.16 8.74
N LYS A 280 12.67 -4.33 7.93
CA LYS A 280 14.08 -3.97 8.14
C LYS A 280 14.29 -3.33 9.52
N GLN A 281 13.44 -2.40 9.91
CA GLN A 281 13.52 -1.77 11.23
C GLN A 281 13.31 -2.80 12.34
N PHE A 282 12.28 -3.63 12.24
CA PHE A 282 11.95 -4.67 13.22
C PHE A 282 13.12 -5.62 13.46
N PHE A 283 13.73 -6.15 12.39
CA PHE A 283 14.85 -7.08 12.52
C PHE A 283 16.13 -6.41 12.99
N THR A 284 16.38 -5.15 12.62
CA THR A 284 17.55 -4.39 13.09
C THR A 284 17.47 -4.11 14.59
N GLU A 285 16.31 -3.69 15.08
CA GLU A 285 16.09 -3.44 16.52
C GLU A 285 16.26 -4.74 17.34
N LYS A 286 15.75 -5.86 16.82
CA LYS A 286 15.89 -7.17 17.49
C LYS A 286 17.34 -7.62 17.57
N LEU A 287 18.16 -7.40 16.55
CA LEU A 287 19.59 -7.69 16.56
C LEU A 287 20.36 -6.82 17.55
N ALA A 288 19.97 -5.55 17.72
CA ALA A 288 20.58 -4.63 18.66
C ALA A 288 20.30 -5.02 20.14
N ILE A 289 19.16 -5.62 20.45
CA ILE A 289 18.77 -6.05 21.79
C ILE A 289 19.43 -7.37 22.19
N THR A 290 19.68 -8.28 21.27
CA THR A 290 20.25 -9.63 21.53
C THR A 290 21.66 -9.60 22.15
N PRO A 291 22.62 -8.72 21.80
CA PRO A 291 23.95 -8.72 22.37
C PRO A 291 24.02 -8.29 23.84
N LEU A 292 23.06 -7.48 24.32
CA LEU A 292 23.06 -6.98 25.71
C LEU A 292 22.65 -8.07 26.73
N VAL A 293 21.74 -8.94 26.33
CA VAL A 293 21.24 -10.05 27.21
C VAL A 293 22.33 -11.13 27.38
N THR A 294 23.12 -11.40 26.35
CA THR A 294 24.19 -12.41 26.40
C THR A 294 25.38 -11.91 27.26
N LYS A 295 25.67 -10.62 27.28
CA LYS A 295 26.70 -10.06 28.16
C LYS A 295 26.30 -10.07 29.63
N GLN A 296 25.03 -9.84 29.95
CA GLN A 296 24.53 -9.87 31.33
C GLN A 296 24.45 -11.29 31.90
N ARG A 297 24.21 -12.33 31.10
CA ARG A 297 24.26 -13.72 31.57
C ARG A 297 25.69 -14.19 31.83
N ARG A 298 26.67 -13.84 30.97
CA ARG A 298 28.09 -14.21 31.17
C ARG A 298 28.74 -13.52 32.38
N SER A 299 28.29 -12.32 32.78
CA SER A 299 28.79 -11.64 33.98
C SER A 299 28.17 -12.17 35.26
N ARG A 300 27.04 -12.92 35.22
CA ARG A 300 26.46 -13.60 36.39
C ARG A 300 27.00 -15.01 36.65
N GLU A 301 27.47 -15.68 35.60
CA GLU A 301 28.09 -17.03 35.72
C GLU A 301 29.58 -16.98 36.14
N GLN A 302 30.20 -15.82 36.22
CA GLN A 302 31.59 -15.63 36.69
C GLN A 302 31.68 -15.15 38.16
N THR A 303 30.53 -15.00 38.85
CA THR A 303 30.44 -14.53 40.24
C THR A 303 29.82 -15.58 41.19
N GLU A 304 29.63 -16.83 40.74
CA GLU A 304 29.36 -18.00 41.54
C GLU A 304 30.54 -18.96 41.46
#